data_f3aeaaff6c133a2e2dea49f7b7232035
#
_entry.id   f3aeaaff6c133a2e2dea49f7b7232035
#
_cell.length_a   1.000
_cell.length_b   1.000
_cell.length_c   1.000
_cell.angle_alpha   90.00
_cell.angle_beta   90.00
_cell.angle_gamma   90.00
#
_symmetry.space_group_name_H-M   'P 1'
#
loop_
_entity.id
_entity.type
_entity.pdbx_description
1 polymer ?
#
loop_
_entity_poly.entity_id
_entity_poly.type
_entity_poly.pdbx_seq_one_letter_code
_entity_poly.pdbx_strand_id
1 'polypeptide(L)'
;MDANAVDKDNTILQKRKVTNMRTSNSIKNIIVSVILGIVVIVANFVMQRYFVQTLGVQLLGLNSLFTNIISMLSVAELGFGSAVIFHLYKPLHENDIASVSSLMRFYKLSYRSIAAIIAVAAIILAPFISEIAGNPSVSVNIYVIYGLFVINCILSYLMSYKRSLLYADQKNYIINIIHLSAIVIFNIVKVIALIITKSFYLFATISIVMTLAENILINRIVNKKYTLKVSPKPIDKTIKKDIFKQIGGLFFHKIGAFVVMGTDNIIISVALGLQTLGLYSNYQLIQVAVQSLFVQISNAVRASIGNLLVDIGGKKSFTTFLRLQFANQVLSIISVSVFFVASRSLVCMWLGEKFVLDVWAVMALSLSLYITLTRSVFGNFKEAAGIFYEDRLVPVVESLINIVASLALVYVIGLPGVFLGTAISSMILHCYSYPKFVFKGLFHKSYKEYAIHILINTALAFCAISTSFVISRAIVLSNPLLQLIYDGAVAIIVPLFIIWLVYRKSDEYIYFKKLFTKILRKLVKRHA
;
A
#
# COMPACT_ATOMS: atom_id res chain seq x y z
N MET A 1 -29.34 -36.17 36.71
CA MET A 1 -29.13 -34.93 35.97
C MET A 1 -27.66 -34.86 35.64
N ASP A 2 -27.33 -35.01 34.34
CA ASP A 2 -25.98 -35.27 33.85
C ASP A 2 -25.01 -34.11 34.04
N ALA A 3 -23.98 -34.30 34.89
CA ALA A 3 -22.85 -33.38 35.04
C ALA A 3 -22.14 -33.11 33.71
N ASN A 4 -22.18 -34.05 32.76
CA ASN A 4 -21.63 -33.92 31.40
C ASN A 4 -22.42 -32.95 30.49
N ALA A 5 -23.70 -32.71 30.76
CA ALA A 5 -24.52 -31.76 29.97
C ALA A 5 -24.21 -30.31 30.41
N VAL A 6 -24.00 -30.06 31.68
CA VAL A 6 -23.68 -28.74 32.24
C VAL A 6 -22.26 -28.31 31.81
N ASP A 7 -21.33 -29.23 31.72
CA ASP A 7 -19.93 -28.93 31.30
C ASP A 7 -19.82 -28.64 29.79
N LYS A 8 -20.62 -29.31 28.95
CA LYS A 8 -20.76 -29.02 27.52
C LYS A 8 -21.37 -27.63 27.27
N ASP A 9 -22.40 -27.24 28.00
CA ASP A 9 -23.04 -25.92 27.84
C ASP A 9 -22.12 -24.80 28.31
N ASN A 10 -21.38 -24.97 29.39
CA ASN A 10 -20.34 -24.01 29.84
C ASN A 10 -19.22 -23.86 28.82
N THR A 11 -18.79 -24.94 28.17
CA THR A 11 -17.75 -24.92 27.13
C THR A 11 -18.25 -24.20 25.85
N ILE A 12 -19.51 -24.40 25.48
CA ILE A 12 -20.14 -23.72 24.34
C ILE A 12 -20.34 -22.22 24.63
N LEU A 13 -20.77 -21.86 25.84
CA LEU A 13 -20.91 -20.48 26.27
C LEU A 13 -19.59 -19.73 26.35
N GLN A 14 -18.52 -20.39 26.85
CA GLN A 14 -17.16 -19.83 26.83
C GLN A 14 -16.65 -19.65 25.40
N LYS A 15 -16.82 -20.62 24.51
CA LYS A 15 -16.46 -20.48 23.08
C LYS A 15 -17.23 -19.34 22.40
N ARG A 16 -18.54 -19.19 22.64
CA ARG A 16 -19.34 -18.07 22.13
C ARG A 16 -18.89 -16.72 22.68
N LYS A 17 -18.57 -16.64 23.97
CA LYS A 17 -18.07 -15.40 24.61
C LYS A 17 -16.71 -14.99 24.06
N VAL A 18 -15.80 -15.94 23.84
CA VAL A 18 -14.48 -15.71 23.23
C VAL A 18 -14.62 -15.29 21.76
N THR A 19 -15.53 -15.93 20.99
CA THR A 19 -15.78 -15.59 19.60
C THR A 19 -16.38 -14.19 19.48
N ASN A 20 -17.36 -13.82 20.33
CA ASN A 20 -17.97 -12.49 20.34
C ASN A 20 -16.98 -11.40 20.77
N MET A 21 -16.10 -11.66 21.74
CA MET A 21 -15.02 -10.74 22.11
C MET A 21 -14.00 -10.54 20.98
N ARG A 22 -13.62 -11.61 20.27
CA ARG A 22 -12.72 -11.51 19.10
C ARG A 22 -13.32 -10.68 17.99
N THR A 23 -14.62 -10.90 17.67
CA THR A 23 -15.33 -10.15 16.62
C THR A 23 -15.49 -8.66 17.00
N SER A 24 -15.87 -8.37 18.26
CA SER A 24 -15.99 -6.99 18.76
C SER A 24 -14.65 -6.24 18.73
N ASN A 25 -13.55 -6.90 19.14
CA ASN A 25 -12.23 -6.32 19.11
C ASN A 25 -11.74 -6.10 17.68
N SER A 26 -12.03 -7.02 16.75
CA SER A 26 -11.71 -6.84 15.33
C SER A 26 -12.40 -5.63 14.73
N ILE A 27 -13.69 -5.41 15.01
CA ILE A 27 -14.44 -4.25 14.53
C ILE A 27 -13.88 -2.96 15.11
N LYS A 28 -13.61 -2.92 16.42
CA LYS A 28 -12.98 -1.75 17.05
C LYS A 28 -11.62 -1.43 16.44
N ASN A 29 -10.79 -2.45 16.22
CA ASN A 29 -9.47 -2.30 15.60
C ASN A 29 -9.58 -1.74 14.19
N ILE A 30 -10.55 -2.18 13.38
CA ILE A 30 -10.77 -1.66 12.02
C ILE A 30 -11.17 -0.18 12.09
N ILE A 31 -12.14 0.18 12.94
CA ILE A 31 -12.62 1.57 13.06
C ILE A 31 -11.48 2.49 13.51
N VAL A 32 -10.74 2.10 14.54
CA VAL A 32 -9.60 2.89 15.04
C VAL A 32 -8.52 3.03 13.96
N SER A 33 -8.19 1.96 13.23
CA SER A 33 -7.20 2.01 12.15
C SER A 33 -7.64 2.93 10.99
N VAL A 34 -8.93 2.93 10.63
CA VAL A 34 -9.46 3.81 9.58
C VAL A 34 -9.40 5.27 10.02
N ILE A 35 -9.86 5.59 11.24
CA ILE A 35 -9.83 6.97 11.76
C ILE A 35 -8.40 7.48 11.85
N LEU A 36 -7.49 6.70 12.44
CA LEU A 36 -6.08 7.06 12.52
C LEU A 36 -5.45 7.19 11.13
N GLY A 37 -5.82 6.32 10.18
CA GLY A 37 -5.35 6.41 8.80
C GLY A 37 -5.74 7.73 8.13
N ILE A 38 -6.96 8.20 8.32
CA ILE A 38 -7.41 9.51 7.81
C ILE A 38 -6.62 10.65 8.46
N VAL A 39 -6.42 10.60 9.78
CA VAL A 39 -5.64 11.62 10.50
C VAL A 39 -4.19 11.68 9.97
N VAL A 40 -3.58 10.53 9.70
CA VAL A 40 -2.22 10.45 9.11
C VAL A 40 -2.19 11.05 7.70
N ILE A 41 -3.19 10.77 6.87
CA ILE A 41 -3.28 11.37 5.52
C ILE A 41 -3.31 12.89 5.66
N VAL A 42 -4.19 13.45 6.49
CA VAL A 42 -4.28 14.90 6.71
C VAL A 42 -2.96 15.46 7.24
N ALA A 43 -2.33 14.80 8.22
CA ALA A 43 -1.04 15.24 8.78
C ALA A 43 0.08 15.26 7.71
N ASN A 44 0.10 14.29 6.80
CA ASN A 44 1.06 14.26 5.70
C ASN A 44 0.80 15.38 4.68
N PHE A 45 -0.46 15.68 4.34
CA PHE A 45 -0.81 16.80 3.47
C PHE A 45 -0.38 18.14 4.07
N VAL A 46 -0.64 18.35 5.36
CA VAL A 46 -0.21 19.55 6.07
C VAL A 46 1.32 19.66 6.08
N MET A 47 2.02 18.59 6.48
CA MET A 47 3.48 18.55 6.52
C MET A 47 4.09 18.86 5.15
N GLN A 48 3.58 18.24 4.07
CA GLN A 48 4.11 18.44 2.73
C GLN A 48 3.88 19.87 2.22
N ARG A 49 2.74 20.50 2.55
CA ARG A 49 2.49 21.93 2.24
C ARG A 49 3.57 22.82 2.85
N TYR A 50 3.83 22.67 4.15
CA TYR A 50 4.86 23.45 4.82
C TYR A 50 6.26 23.13 4.29
N PHE A 51 6.55 21.87 3.97
CA PHE A 51 7.82 21.48 3.36
C PHE A 51 8.05 22.22 2.04
N VAL A 52 7.07 22.19 1.13
CA VAL A 52 7.18 22.85 -0.19
C VAL A 52 7.28 24.37 -0.07
N GLN A 53 6.51 24.98 0.85
CA GLN A 53 6.53 26.42 1.06
C GLN A 53 7.84 26.93 1.66
N THR A 54 8.51 26.12 2.50
CA THR A 54 9.72 26.54 3.22
C THR A 54 11.01 26.14 2.49
N LEU A 55 11.06 24.93 1.93
CA LEU A 55 12.26 24.35 1.32
C LEU A 55 12.20 24.31 -0.22
N GLY A 56 11.01 24.44 -0.79
CA GLY A 56 10.82 24.41 -2.24
C GLY A 56 10.62 23.00 -2.82
N VAL A 57 10.28 22.96 -4.10
CA VAL A 57 9.88 21.75 -4.81
C VAL A 57 11.07 20.84 -5.14
N GLN A 58 12.25 21.40 -5.38
CA GLN A 58 13.45 20.59 -5.69
C GLN A 58 13.89 19.75 -4.49
N LEU A 59 13.84 20.31 -3.28
CA LEU A 59 14.15 19.55 -2.07
C LEU A 59 13.06 18.54 -1.72
N LEU A 60 11.80 18.78 -2.11
CA LEU A 60 10.77 17.76 -2.04
C LEU A 60 11.05 16.60 -3.00
N GLY A 61 11.52 16.90 -4.22
CA GLY A 61 11.98 15.89 -5.17
C GLY A 61 13.12 15.05 -4.60
N LEU A 62 14.12 15.70 -3.97
CA LEU A 62 15.24 15.02 -3.31
C LEU A 62 14.78 14.13 -2.15
N ASN A 63 13.85 14.62 -1.33
CA ASN A 63 13.24 13.83 -0.25
C ASN A 63 12.51 12.59 -0.79
N SER A 64 11.75 12.73 -1.88
CA SER A 64 11.04 11.64 -2.53
C SER A 64 12.01 10.63 -3.16
N LEU A 65 13.05 11.09 -3.84
CA LEU A 65 14.10 10.26 -4.42
C LEU A 65 14.79 9.40 -3.34
N PHE A 66 15.26 10.02 -2.26
CA PHE A 66 15.95 9.30 -1.20
C PHE A 66 15.04 8.33 -0.45
N THR A 67 13.80 8.72 -0.17
CA THR A 67 12.80 7.81 0.39
C THR A 67 12.61 6.58 -0.49
N ASN A 68 12.59 6.77 -1.79
CA ASN A 68 12.43 5.68 -2.76
C ASN A 68 13.67 4.79 -2.85
N ILE A 69 14.87 5.36 -2.95
CA ILE A 69 16.16 4.63 -2.95
C ILE A 69 16.26 3.78 -1.68
N ILE A 70 15.98 4.35 -0.52
CA ILE A 70 16.01 3.62 0.75
C ILE A 70 14.96 2.49 0.79
N SER A 71 13.78 2.72 0.24
CA SER A 71 12.76 1.67 0.10
C SER A 71 13.25 0.52 -0.80
N MET A 72 13.96 0.82 -1.89
CA MET A 72 14.58 -0.18 -2.75
C MET A 72 15.70 -0.96 -2.03
N LEU A 73 16.57 -0.30 -1.28
CA LEU A 73 17.59 -0.97 -0.47
C LEU A 73 16.97 -1.88 0.59
N SER A 74 15.78 -1.52 1.10
CA SER A 74 15.03 -2.31 2.09
C SER A 74 14.47 -3.63 1.53
N VAL A 75 14.55 -3.85 0.22
CA VAL A 75 14.24 -5.13 -0.43
C VAL A 75 15.10 -6.28 0.14
N ALA A 76 16.28 -5.99 0.71
CA ALA A 76 17.11 -6.98 1.39
C ALA A 76 16.39 -7.75 2.53
N GLU A 77 15.28 -7.21 3.07
CA GLU A 77 14.45 -7.92 4.08
C GLU A 77 13.55 -9.02 3.49
N LEU A 78 13.28 -9.02 2.24
CA LEU A 78 12.43 -9.88 1.39
C LEU A 78 11.84 -11.13 2.06
N GLY A 79 10.71 -10.95 2.75
CA GLY A 79 9.97 -12.08 3.34
C GLY A 79 10.54 -12.65 4.63
N PHE A 80 11.71 -12.16 5.10
CA PHE A 80 12.32 -12.63 6.33
C PHE A 80 11.38 -12.45 7.53
N GLY A 81 10.77 -11.28 7.65
CA GLY A 81 9.80 -10.96 8.70
C GLY A 81 8.63 -11.93 8.73
N SER A 82 7.97 -12.16 7.59
CA SER A 82 6.81 -13.05 7.51
C SER A 82 7.16 -14.52 7.80
N ALA A 83 8.31 -15.00 7.30
CA ALA A 83 8.76 -16.36 7.55
C ALA A 83 9.05 -16.60 9.06
N VAL A 84 9.72 -15.67 9.74
CA VAL A 84 9.98 -15.80 11.18
C VAL A 84 8.69 -15.68 12.00
N ILE A 85 7.79 -14.77 11.67
CA ILE A 85 6.49 -14.62 12.33
C ILE A 85 5.70 -15.94 12.26
N PHE A 86 5.71 -16.60 11.10
CA PHE A 86 5.04 -17.89 10.93
C PHE A 86 5.57 -18.94 11.92
N HIS A 87 6.88 -19.05 12.08
CA HIS A 87 7.51 -19.99 13.02
C HIS A 87 7.35 -19.59 14.48
N LEU A 88 6.97 -18.35 14.80
CA LEU A 88 6.69 -17.90 16.17
C LEU A 88 5.30 -18.28 16.66
N TYR A 89 4.32 -18.56 15.79
CA TYR A 89 2.93 -18.83 16.20
C TYR A 89 2.83 -20.02 17.16
N LYS A 90 3.42 -21.16 16.81
CA LYS A 90 3.34 -22.40 17.61
C LYS A 90 4.04 -22.24 18.97
N PRO A 91 5.32 -21.83 19.05
CA PRO A 91 6.00 -21.65 20.33
C PRO A 91 5.33 -20.61 21.26
N LEU A 92 4.77 -19.55 20.70
CA LEU A 92 4.02 -18.55 21.48
C LEU A 92 2.72 -19.14 22.06
N HIS A 93 2.01 -19.96 21.27
CA HIS A 93 0.78 -20.62 21.73
C HIS A 93 1.06 -21.65 22.84
N GLU A 94 2.15 -22.39 22.71
CA GLU A 94 2.59 -23.42 23.68
C GLU A 94 3.36 -22.84 24.88
N ASN A 95 3.54 -21.51 24.95
CA ASN A 95 4.36 -20.81 25.96
C ASN A 95 5.80 -21.34 26.03
N ASP A 96 6.36 -21.85 24.94
CA ASP A 96 7.75 -22.31 24.87
C ASP A 96 8.71 -21.11 24.73
N ILE A 97 9.07 -20.54 25.89
CA ILE A 97 9.98 -19.40 26.00
C ILE A 97 11.37 -19.72 25.40
N ALA A 98 11.79 -20.98 25.42
CA ALA A 98 13.10 -21.36 24.90
C ALA A 98 13.13 -21.23 23.37
N SER A 99 12.15 -21.82 22.68
CA SER A 99 12.04 -21.73 21.21
C SER A 99 11.77 -20.31 20.75
N VAL A 100 10.89 -19.55 21.44
CA VAL A 100 10.68 -18.13 21.15
C VAL A 100 11.97 -17.33 21.24
N SER A 101 12.75 -17.54 22.32
CA SER A 101 14.04 -16.83 22.53
C SER A 101 15.07 -17.19 21.45
N SER A 102 15.11 -18.47 21.02
CA SER A 102 16.01 -18.94 19.96
C SER A 102 15.67 -18.31 18.60
N LEU A 103 14.38 -18.29 18.22
CA LEU A 103 13.90 -17.62 17.01
C LEU A 103 14.19 -16.12 17.04
N MET A 104 13.96 -15.46 18.17
CA MET A 104 14.22 -14.02 18.33
C MET A 104 15.70 -13.67 18.26
N ARG A 105 16.60 -14.54 18.77
CA ARG A 105 18.04 -14.38 18.59
C ARG A 105 18.45 -14.50 17.12
N PHE A 106 17.94 -15.53 16.44
CA PHE A 106 18.18 -15.71 15.01
C PHE A 106 17.69 -14.50 14.21
N TYR A 107 16.49 -14.02 14.51
CA TYR A 107 15.90 -12.86 13.84
C TYR A 107 16.71 -11.58 14.08
N LYS A 108 17.16 -11.34 15.32
CA LYS A 108 18.06 -10.23 15.65
C LYS A 108 19.35 -10.27 14.83
N LEU A 109 19.98 -11.45 14.71
CA LEU A 109 21.21 -11.60 13.91
C LEU A 109 20.96 -11.37 12.43
N SER A 110 19.88 -11.92 11.89
CA SER A 110 19.49 -11.71 10.49
C SER A 110 19.23 -10.23 10.18
N TYR A 111 18.53 -9.51 11.06
CA TYR A 111 18.28 -8.08 10.88
C TYR A 111 19.56 -7.23 10.96
N ARG A 112 20.52 -7.64 11.79
CA ARG A 112 21.85 -7.03 11.80
C ARG A 112 22.60 -7.27 10.47
N SER A 113 22.52 -8.47 9.93
CA SER A 113 23.10 -8.80 8.62
C SER A 113 22.43 -7.99 7.49
N ILE A 114 21.10 -7.87 7.51
CA ILE A 114 20.36 -7.04 6.55
C ILE A 114 20.79 -5.57 6.67
N ALA A 115 20.89 -5.04 7.89
CA ALA A 115 21.36 -3.66 8.11
C ALA A 115 22.79 -3.44 7.57
N ALA A 116 23.67 -4.43 7.75
CA ALA A 116 25.03 -4.39 7.19
C ALA A 116 25.01 -4.42 5.64
N ILE A 117 24.19 -5.28 5.04
CA ILE A 117 24.02 -5.34 3.57
C ILE A 117 23.51 -4.01 3.04
N ILE A 118 22.52 -3.40 3.69
CA ILE A 118 21.98 -2.08 3.32
C ILE A 118 23.07 -1.02 3.45
N ALA A 119 23.88 -1.04 4.52
CA ALA A 119 24.97 -0.09 4.71
C ALA A 119 26.01 -0.20 3.59
N VAL A 120 26.44 -1.42 3.24
CA VAL A 120 27.40 -1.66 2.15
C VAL A 120 26.81 -1.22 0.81
N ALA A 121 25.56 -1.58 0.51
CA ALA A 121 24.89 -1.17 -0.73
C ALA A 121 24.74 0.35 -0.81
N ALA A 122 24.44 1.02 0.31
CA ALA A 122 24.35 2.47 0.37
C ALA A 122 25.72 3.15 0.15
N ILE A 123 26.81 2.59 0.67
CA ILE A 123 28.17 3.09 0.43
C ILE A 123 28.57 2.93 -1.06
N ILE A 124 28.25 1.79 -1.67
CA ILE A 124 28.49 1.54 -3.09
C ILE A 124 27.71 2.53 -3.97
N LEU A 125 26.47 2.86 -3.58
CA LEU A 125 25.61 3.78 -4.31
C LEU A 125 26.01 5.26 -4.12
N ALA A 126 26.67 5.60 -3.00
CA ALA A 126 27.00 6.98 -2.63
C ALA A 126 27.70 7.79 -3.73
N PRO A 127 28.72 7.28 -4.48
CA PRO A 127 29.36 8.04 -5.56
C PRO A 127 28.40 8.45 -6.68
N PHE A 128 27.36 7.66 -6.93
CA PHE A 128 26.39 7.88 -8.03
C PHE A 128 25.20 8.76 -7.63
N ILE A 129 25.09 9.14 -6.37
CA ILE A 129 23.91 9.85 -5.84
C ILE A 129 23.71 11.21 -6.52
N SER A 130 24.78 11.93 -6.84
CA SER A 130 24.68 13.22 -7.54
C SER A 130 24.12 13.05 -8.96
N GLU A 131 24.59 12.04 -9.69
CA GLU A 131 24.12 11.72 -11.04
C GLU A 131 22.65 11.25 -11.02
N ILE A 132 22.30 10.37 -10.08
CA ILE A 132 20.91 9.89 -9.89
C ILE A 132 19.98 11.06 -9.53
N ALA A 133 20.47 12.06 -8.81
CA ALA A 133 19.72 13.28 -8.53
C ALA A 133 19.71 14.28 -9.70
N GLY A 134 20.35 13.98 -10.84
CA GLY A 134 20.43 14.87 -12.00
C GLY A 134 21.35 16.05 -11.80
N ASN A 135 22.41 15.89 -11.00
CA ASN A 135 23.41 16.93 -10.68
C ASN A 135 22.78 18.28 -10.28
N PRO A 136 21.86 18.29 -9.31
CA PRO A 136 21.08 19.48 -9.02
C PRO A 136 21.91 20.55 -8.32
N SER A 137 21.67 21.82 -8.66
CA SER A 137 22.17 22.97 -7.92
C SER A 137 21.21 23.28 -6.75
N VAL A 138 21.33 22.53 -5.65
CA VAL A 138 20.54 22.72 -4.43
C VAL A 138 21.41 23.31 -3.31
N SER A 139 20.79 24.05 -2.40
CA SER A 139 21.46 24.73 -1.28
C SER A 139 21.93 23.79 -0.15
N VAL A 140 21.78 22.47 -0.32
CA VAL A 140 22.12 21.46 0.69
C VAL A 140 23.16 20.48 0.17
N ASN A 141 23.99 19.94 1.06
CA ASN A 141 24.90 18.86 0.70
C ASN A 141 24.11 17.55 0.56
N ILE A 142 24.00 17.06 -0.68
CA ILE A 142 23.22 15.87 -1.06
C ILE A 142 23.72 14.63 -0.31
N TYR A 143 25.02 14.47 -0.17
CA TYR A 143 25.64 13.31 0.47
C TYR A 143 25.32 13.25 1.98
N VAL A 144 25.28 14.42 2.65
CA VAL A 144 24.91 14.50 4.07
C VAL A 144 23.43 14.12 4.24
N ILE A 145 22.54 14.64 3.39
CA ILE A 145 21.12 14.28 3.44
C ILE A 145 20.94 12.79 3.16
N TYR A 146 21.59 12.27 2.11
CA TYR A 146 21.57 10.83 1.82
C TYR A 146 22.03 10.00 3.02
N GLY A 147 23.14 10.39 3.66
CA GLY A 147 23.66 9.74 4.87
C GLY A 147 22.63 9.71 6.01
N LEU A 148 21.89 10.80 6.24
CA LEU A 148 20.82 10.83 7.24
C LEU A 148 19.68 9.84 6.93
N PHE A 149 19.30 9.71 5.66
CA PHE A 149 18.29 8.71 5.25
C PHE A 149 18.80 7.28 5.43
N VAL A 150 20.06 7.01 5.07
CA VAL A 150 20.70 5.70 5.26
C VAL A 150 20.80 5.35 6.75
N ILE A 151 21.24 6.28 7.59
CA ILE A 151 21.30 6.10 9.05
C ILE A 151 19.92 5.79 9.61
N ASN A 152 18.88 6.52 9.20
CA ASN A 152 17.50 6.26 9.61
C ASN A 152 17.06 4.84 9.28
N CYS A 153 17.35 4.38 8.07
CA CYS A 153 17.05 3.02 7.62
C CYS A 153 17.78 1.97 8.45
N ILE A 154 19.08 2.09 8.61
CA ILE A 154 19.90 1.15 9.39
C ILE A 154 19.40 1.04 10.83
N LEU A 155 19.13 2.17 11.49
CA LEU A 155 18.60 2.20 12.85
C LEU A 155 17.22 1.53 12.95
N SER A 156 16.38 1.72 11.94
CA SER A 156 15.09 1.01 11.86
C SER A 156 15.30 -0.51 11.88
N TYR A 157 16.20 -1.05 11.04
CA TYR A 157 16.47 -2.49 11.00
C TYR A 157 17.12 -3.03 12.28
N LEU A 158 18.06 -2.31 12.86
CA LEU A 158 18.72 -2.75 14.09
C LEU A 158 17.75 -2.91 15.28
N MET A 159 16.64 -2.17 15.27
CA MET A 159 15.73 -2.09 16.42
C MET A 159 14.35 -2.75 16.19
N SER A 160 13.90 -2.94 14.95
CA SER A 160 12.52 -3.35 14.63
C SER A 160 12.23 -4.84 14.81
N TYR A 161 13.24 -5.70 14.96
CA TYR A 161 13.05 -7.17 15.05
C TYR A 161 12.07 -7.61 16.14
N LYS A 162 11.92 -6.85 17.22
CA LYS A 162 10.99 -7.18 18.32
C LYS A 162 9.51 -6.99 17.96
N ARG A 163 9.20 -6.22 16.92
CA ARG A 163 7.82 -6.05 16.44
C ARG A 163 7.19 -7.39 16.05
N SER A 164 8.01 -8.33 15.55
CA SER A 164 7.54 -9.66 15.13
C SER A 164 6.83 -10.45 16.24
N LEU A 165 7.22 -10.27 17.51
CA LEU A 165 6.52 -10.89 18.63
C LEU A 165 5.09 -10.37 18.79
N LEU A 166 4.87 -9.05 18.63
CA LEU A 166 3.55 -8.47 18.71
C LEU A 166 2.70 -8.87 17.50
N TYR A 167 3.32 -9.00 16.30
CA TYR A 167 2.65 -9.54 15.11
C TYR A 167 2.21 -10.98 15.31
N ALA A 168 3.11 -11.84 15.80
CA ALA A 168 2.84 -13.25 16.06
C ALA A 168 1.79 -13.45 17.18
N ASP A 169 1.76 -12.60 18.19
CA ASP A 169 0.77 -12.59 19.28
C ASP A 169 -0.54 -11.86 18.92
N GLN A 170 -0.77 -11.55 17.63
CA GLN A 170 -1.97 -10.86 17.12
C GLN A 170 -2.24 -9.50 17.79
N LYS A 171 -1.20 -8.81 18.26
CA LYS A 171 -1.26 -7.49 18.92
C LYS A 171 -0.79 -6.36 18.03
N ASN A 172 -1.07 -6.45 16.75
CA ASN A 172 -0.72 -5.46 15.73
C ASN A 172 -1.27 -4.06 16.06
N TYR A 173 -2.41 -4.00 16.76
CA TYR A 173 -3.01 -2.72 17.16
C TYR A 173 -2.05 -1.87 18.01
N ILE A 174 -1.19 -2.47 18.85
CA ILE A 174 -0.20 -1.75 19.65
C ILE A 174 0.80 -1.05 18.72
N ILE A 175 1.34 -1.80 17.74
CA ILE A 175 2.30 -1.25 16.77
C ILE A 175 1.64 -0.13 15.97
N ASN A 176 0.41 -0.36 15.47
CA ASN A 176 -0.32 0.61 14.67
C ASN A 176 -0.60 1.90 15.45
N ILE A 177 -1.06 1.81 16.70
CA ILE A 177 -1.31 3.00 17.53
C ILE A 177 -0.03 3.80 17.73
N ILE A 178 1.09 3.14 18.12
CA ILE A 178 2.37 3.81 18.33
C ILE A 178 2.85 4.47 17.04
N HIS A 179 2.84 3.74 15.92
CA HIS A 179 3.30 4.22 14.63
C HIS A 179 2.48 5.42 14.11
N LEU A 180 1.16 5.29 14.10
CA LEU A 180 0.28 6.35 13.61
C LEU A 180 0.33 7.59 14.52
N SER A 181 0.40 7.40 15.85
CA SER A 181 0.59 8.51 16.79
C SER A 181 1.96 9.18 16.62
N ALA A 182 3.02 8.40 16.40
CA ALA A 182 4.35 8.94 16.13
C ALA A 182 4.35 9.78 14.84
N ILE A 183 3.73 9.30 13.75
CA ILE A 183 3.61 10.08 12.50
C ILE A 183 2.96 11.44 12.76
N VAL A 184 1.84 11.48 13.48
CA VAL A 184 1.12 12.74 13.76
C VAL A 184 1.98 13.68 14.61
N ILE A 185 2.53 13.18 15.72
CA ILE A 185 3.34 13.99 16.64
C ILE A 185 4.58 14.55 15.93
N PHE A 186 5.32 13.68 15.24
CA PHE A 186 6.55 14.10 14.58
C PHE A 186 6.32 14.92 13.32
N ASN A 187 5.19 14.79 12.62
CA ASN A 187 4.81 15.73 11.56
C ASN A 187 4.56 17.14 12.12
N ILE A 188 3.92 17.26 13.28
CA ILE A 188 3.77 18.56 13.96
C ILE A 188 5.15 19.14 14.30
N VAL A 189 6.04 18.33 14.90
CA VAL A 189 7.40 18.76 15.24
C VAL A 189 8.19 19.18 13.99
N LYS A 190 8.07 18.42 12.88
CA LYS A 190 8.69 18.76 11.59
C LYS A 190 8.16 20.08 11.02
N VAL A 191 6.84 20.33 11.08
CA VAL A 191 6.25 21.58 10.63
C VAL A 191 6.78 22.75 11.44
N ILE A 192 6.80 22.64 12.77
CA ILE A 192 7.36 23.67 13.65
C ILE A 192 8.85 23.93 13.32
N ALA A 193 9.63 22.86 13.18
CA ALA A 193 11.05 22.96 12.84
C ALA A 193 11.27 23.63 11.47
N LEU A 194 10.45 23.30 10.47
CA LEU A 194 10.52 23.91 9.14
C LEU A 194 10.20 25.41 9.18
N ILE A 195 9.19 25.83 9.93
CA ILE A 195 8.82 27.24 10.06
C ILE A 195 9.95 28.05 10.71
N ILE A 196 10.56 27.50 11.78
CA ILE A 196 11.60 28.20 12.56
C ILE A 196 12.95 28.21 11.86
N THR A 197 13.39 27.06 11.33
CA THR A 197 14.79 26.88 10.89
C THR A 197 14.98 26.83 9.38
N LYS A 198 13.91 26.54 8.63
CA LYS A 198 13.97 26.30 7.17
C LYS A 198 15.08 25.31 6.78
N SER A 199 15.40 24.35 7.66
CA SER A 199 16.51 23.40 7.49
C SER A 199 16.03 22.01 7.11
N PHE A 200 16.49 21.52 5.93
CA PHE A 200 16.23 20.15 5.52
C PHE A 200 17.02 19.13 6.38
N TYR A 201 18.21 19.52 6.86
CA TYR A 201 18.99 18.64 7.77
C TYR A 201 18.22 18.36 9.06
N LEU A 202 17.62 19.38 9.67
CA LEU A 202 16.84 19.20 10.89
C LEU A 202 15.59 18.34 10.62
N PHE A 203 14.90 18.58 9.51
CA PHE A 203 13.77 17.76 9.08
C PHE A 203 14.12 16.28 8.97
N ALA A 204 15.26 15.95 8.31
CA ALA A 204 15.74 14.58 8.17
C ALA A 204 16.16 13.98 9.52
N THR A 205 16.82 14.76 10.39
CA THR A 205 17.22 14.34 11.73
C THR A 205 16.00 14.03 12.62
N ILE A 206 14.93 14.83 12.55
CA ILE A 206 13.67 14.56 13.27
C ILE A 206 13.10 13.19 12.85
N SER A 207 13.26 12.79 11.60
CA SER A 207 12.83 11.45 11.15
C SER A 207 13.61 10.32 11.83
N ILE A 208 14.90 10.52 12.10
CA ILE A 208 15.74 9.59 12.86
C ILE A 208 15.24 9.51 14.31
N VAL A 209 14.97 10.66 14.93
CA VAL A 209 14.45 10.73 16.32
C VAL A 209 13.10 10.03 16.41
N MET A 210 12.21 10.21 15.43
CA MET A 210 10.94 9.49 15.33
C MET A 210 11.15 7.97 15.32
N THR A 211 12.03 7.48 14.43
CA THR A 211 12.34 6.05 14.31
C THR A 211 12.89 5.47 15.61
N LEU A 212 13.78 6.19 16.28
CA LEU A 212 14.32 5.80 17.59
C LEU A 212 13.24 5.76 18.67
N ALA A 213 12.43 6.82 18.80
CA ALA A 213 11.38 6.93 19.78
C ALA A 213 10.35 5.78 19.63
N GLU A 214 9.88 5.55 18.41
CA GLU A 214 8.94 4.46 18.10
C GLU A 214 9.51 3.09 18.47
N ASN A 215 10.74 2.79 18.05
CA ASN A 215 11.36 1.50 18.32
C ASN A 215 11.69 1.30 19.81
N ILE A 216 12.11 2.36 20.52
CA ILE A 216 12.35 2.30 21.97
C ILE A 216 11.05 2.01 22.71
N LEU A 217 9.93 2.68 22.35
CA LEU A 217 8.63 2.41 22.97
C LEU A 217 8.17 0.98 22.74
N ILE A 218 8.23 0.50 21.50
CA ILE A 218 7.85 -0.88 21.15
C ILE A 218 8.75 -1.87 21.91
N ASN A 219 10.07 -1.63 21.95
CA ASN A 219 11.01 -2.50 22.65
C ASN A 219 10.76 -2.55 24.15
N ARG A 220 10.38 -1.43 24.79
CA ARG A 220 10.00 -1.39 26.23
C ARG A 220 8.75 -2.22 26.47
N ILE A 221 7.71 -2.10 25.63
CA ILE A 221 6.47 -2.88 25.75
C ILE A 221 6.76 -4.37 25.59
N VAL A 222 7.55 -4.75 24.57
CA VAL A 222 7.91 -6.14 24.33
C VAL A 222 8.71 -6.71 25.51
N ASN A 223 9.72 -5.99 26.01
CA ASN A 223 10.54 -6.45 27.14
C ASN A 223 9.72 -6.60 28.43
N LYS A 224 8.72 -5.74 28.66
CA LYS A 224 7.83 -5.85 29.83
C LYS A 224 6.88 -7.05 29.71
N LYS A 225 6.48 -7.38 28.48
CA LYS A 225 5.45 -8.40 28.23
C LYS A 225 5.99 -9.81 28.02
N TYR A 226 7.17 -9.93 27.42
CA TYR A 226 7.76 -11.21 27.06
C TYR A 226 9.11 -11.39 27.75
N THR A 227 9.23 -12.47 28.53
CA THR A 227 10.49 -12.85 29.19
C THR A 227 11.33 -13.63 28.19
N LEU A 228 12.29 -12.96 27.55
CA LEU A 228 13.24 -13.64 26.65
C LEU A 228 14.47 -14.09 27.41
N LYS A 229 14.93 -15.31 27.16
CA LYS A 229 16.19 -15.83 27.75
C LYS A 229 17.40 -15.08 27.19
N VAL A 230 18.34 -14.74 28.03
CA VAL A 230 19.58 -14.03 27.64
C VAL A 230 20.45 -14.91 26.73
N SER A 231 20.53 -16.20 27.00
CA SER A 231 21.32 -17.18 26.23
C SER A 231 20.43 -18.31 25.69
N PRO A 232 19.66 -18.05 24.63
CA PRO A 232 18.81 -19.07 24.01
C PRO A 232 19.65 -20.12 23.28
N LYS A 233 19.15 -21.37 23.21
CA LYS A 233 19.75 -22.41 22.38
C LYS A 233 19.82 -22.01 20.91
N PRO A 234 20.77 -22.54 20.12
CA PRO A 234 20.75 -22.38 18.67
C PRO A 234 19.43 -22.88 18.08
N ILE A 235 18.95 -22.20 17.04
CA ILE A 235 17.75 -22.64 16.30
C ILE A 235 18.05 -23.97 15.59
N ASP A 236 17.04 -24.86 15.54
CA ASP A 236 17.11 -26.10 14.79
C ASP A 236 17.43 -25.85 13.31
N LYS A 237 18.32 -26.69 12.75
CA LYS A 237 18.75 -26.61 11.34
C LYS A 237 17.57 -26.79 10.38
N THR A 238 16.58 -27.63 10.74
CA THR A 238 15.36 -27.85 9.93
C THR A 238 14.52 -26.60 9.85
N ILE A 239 14.24 -25.94 10.96
CA ILE A 239 13.50 -24.67 11.03
C ILE A 239 14.24 -23.58 10.24
N LYS A 240 15.57 -23.51 10.39
CA LYS A 240 16.38 -22.55 9.62
C LYS A 240 16.27 -22.79 8.12
N LYS A 241 16.33 -24.04 7.67
CA LYS A 241 16.17 -24.41 6.25
C LYS A 241 14.79 -24.05 5.71
N ASP A 242 13.74 -24.28 6.51
CA ASP A 242 12.36 -23.93 6.12
C ASP A 242 12.15 -22.43 6.00
N ILE A 243 12.72 -21.62 6.91
CA ILE A 243 12.70 -20.17 6.83
C ILE A 243 13.32 -19.70 5.50
N PHE A 244 14.52 -20.17 5.16
CA PHE A 244 15.19 -19.79 3.91
C PHE A 244 14.44 -20.28 2.66
N LYS A 245 13.80 -21.44 2.69
CA LYS A 245 12.95 -21.94 1.60
C LYS A 245 11.74 -21.04 1.37
N GLN A 246 11.07 -20.60 2.45
CA GLN A 246 9.94 -19.66 2.36
C GLN A 246 10.37 -18.29 1.81
N ILE A 247 11.53 -17.78 2.24
CA ILE A 247 12.10 -16.54 1.73
C ILE A 247 12.33 -16.64 0.21
N GLY A 248 12.96 -17.72 -0.26
CA GLY A 248 13.22 -17.96 -1.68
C GLY A 248 11.95 -17.99 -2.54
N GLY A 249 10.85 -18.55 -2.02
CA GLY A 249 9.56 -18.57 -2.72
C GLY A 249 8.94 -17.18 -2.93
N LEU A 250 9.13 -16.27 -1.97
CA LEU A 250 8.58 -14.91 -2.02
C LEU A 250 9.50 -13.90 -2.71
N PHE A 251 10.75 -14.26 -2.94
CA PHE A 251 11.80 -13.36 -3.41
C PHE A 251 11.47 -12.69 -4.75
N PHE A 252 11.14 -13.50 -5.76
CA PHE A 252 10.87 -12.99 -7.10
C PHE A 252 9.63 -12.07 -7.17
N HIS A 253 8.57 -12.41 -6.44
CA HIS A 253 7.37 -11.58 -6.36
C HIS A 253 7.64 -10.22 -5.72
N LYS A 254 8.46 -10.21 -4.66
CA LYS A 254 8.77 -8.96 -3.95
C LYS A 254 9.74 -8.08 -4.74
N ILE A 255 10.79 -8.65 -5.34
CA ILE A 255 11.70 -7.87 -6.20
C ILE A 255 10.94 -7.23 -7.35
N GLY A 256 10.13 -7.99 -8.09
CA GLY A 256 9.36 -7.45 -9.20
C GLY A 256 8.47 -6.29 -8.78
N ALA A 257 7.70 -6.45 -7.70
CA ALA A 257 6.85 -5.39 -7.18
C ALA A 257 7.64 -4.13 -6.76
N PHE A 258 8.79 -4.30 -6.11
CA PHE A 258 9.64 -3.18 -5.69
C PHE A 258 10.27 -2.45 -6.86
N VAL A 259 10.72 -3.16 -7.87
CA VAL A 259 11.31 -2.54 -9.07
C VAL A 259 10.26 -1.69 -9.78
N VAL A 260 9.06 -2.22 -10.02
CA VAL A 260 7.98 -1.44 -10.66
C VAL A 260 7.61 -0.20 -9.86
N MET A 261 7.54 -0.28 -8.52
CA MET A 261 7.16 0.87 -7.69
C MET A 261 8.29 1.89 -7.47
N GLY A 262 9.56 1.45 -7.59
CA GLY A 262 10.72 2.25 -7.23
C GLY A 262 11.43 2.93 -8.38
N THR A 263 11.38 2.37 -9.57
CA THR A 263 12.14 2.88 -10.72
C THR A 263 11.60 4.19 -11.28
N ASP A 264 10.30 4.43 -11.19
CA ASP A 264 9.68 5.65 -11.73
C ASP A 264 10.32 6.93 -11.16
N ASN A 265 10.52 7.00 -9.83
CA ASN A 265 11.11 8.17 -9.18
C ASN A 265 12.58 8.39 -9.61
N ILE A 266 13.33 7.31 -9.81
CA ILE A 266 14.72 7.39 -10.28
C ILE A 266 14.75 7.86 -11.74
N ILE A 267 13.90 7.28 -12.61
CA ILE A 267 13.82 7.66 -14.02
C ILE A 267 13.42 9.14 -14.15
N ILE A 268 12.42 9.61 -13.40
CA ILE A 268 12.02 11.00 -13.39
C ILE A 268 13.16 11.91 -12.92
N SER A 269 13.86 11.52 -11.86
CA SER A 269 14.98 12.32 -11.32
C SER A 269 16.12 12.46 -12.33
N VAL A 270 16.55 11.35 -12.92
CA VAL A 270 17.66 11.33 -13.88
C VAL A 270 17.32 12.01 -15.20
N ALA A 271 16.13 11.74 -15.76
CA ALA A 271 15.73 12.22 -17.08
C ALA A 271 15.12 13.63 -17.07
N LEU A 272 14.37 13.99 -16.01
CA LEU A 272 13.57 15.22 -15.96
C LEU A 272 13.93 16.14 -14.77
N GLY A 273 14.80 15.68 -13.89
CA GLY A 273 15.32 16.44 -12.74
C GLY A 273 14.41 16.45 -11.51
N LEU A 274 14.98 16.92 -10.39
CA LEU A 274 14.33 16.95 -9.07
C LEU A 274 13.10 17.85 -9.00
N GLN A 275 13.04 18.91 -9.81
CA GLN A 275 11.87 19.79 -9.84
C GLN A 275 10.63 19.04 -10.32
N THR A 276 10.74 18.29 -11.42
CA THR A 276 9.66 17.47 -11.96
C THR A 276 9.26 16.36 -10.98
N LEU A 277 10.25 15.71 -10.34
CA LEU A 277 9.99 14.71 -9.31
C LEU A 277 9.26 15.29 -8.10
N GLY A 278 9.62 16.51 -7.69
CA GLY A 278 8.95 17.22 -6.61
C GLY A 278 7.50 17.57 -6.93
N LEU A 279 7.22 18.02 -8.16
CA LEU A 279 5.85 18.25 -8.63
C LEU A 279 5.04 16.93 -8.61
N TYR A 280 5.61 15.85 -9.15
CA TYR A 280 4.98 14.52 -9.14
C TYR A 280 4.74 14.01 -7.72
N SER A 281 5.63 14.27 -6.76
CA SER A 281 5.48 13.83 -5.37
C SER A 281 4.20 14.32 -4.70
N ASN A 282 3.66 15.47 -5.14
CA ASN A 282 2.38 15.97 -4.65
C ASN A 282 1.22 15.09 -5.13
N TYR A 283 1.24 14.69 -6.39
CA TYR A 283 0.24 13.76 -6.96
C TYR A 283 0.40 12.34 -6.43
N GLN A 284 1.64 11.92 -6.20
CA GLN A 284 1.94 10.61 -5.58
C GLN A 284 1.34 10.50 -4.17
N LEU A 285 1.37 11.58 -3.37
CA LEU A 285 0.73 11.59 -2.05
C LEU A 285 -0.79 11.35 -2.15
N ILE A 286 -1.47 11.98 -3.13
CA ILE A 286 -2.89 11.77 -3.39
C ILE A 286 -3.15 10.32 -3.84
N GLN A 287 -2.33 9.82 -4.76
CA GLN A 287 -2.41 8.46 -5.28
C GLN A 287 -2.26 7.41 -4.18
N VAL A 288 -1.27 7.56 -3.29
CA VAL A 288 -1.03 6.67 -2.15
C VAL A 288 -2.22 6.70 -1.17
N ALA A 289 -2.81 7.86 -0.93
CA ALA A 289 -4.01 7.98 -0.10
C ALA A 289 -5.18 7.15 -0.68
N VAL A 290 -5.43 7.26 -1.99
CA VAL A 290 -6.45 6.45 -2.69
C VAL A 290 -6.11 4.96 -2.61
N GLN A 291 -4.89 4.56 -2.94
CA GLN A 291 -4.47 3.15 -2.91
C GLN A 291 -4.58 2.53 -1.52
N SER A 292 -4.32 3.30 -0.45
CA SER A 292 -4.41 2.81 0.93
C SER A 292 -5.82 2.35 1.30
N LEU A 293 -6.86 2.98 0.77
CA LEU A 293 -8.25 2.55 0.95
C LEU A 293 -8.52 1.18 0.30
N PHE A 294 -8.00 0.99 -0.92
CA PHE A 294 -8.14 -0.30 -1.63
C PHE A 294 -7.39 -1.43 -0.92
N VAL A 295 -6.22 -1.17 -0.38
CA VAL A 295 -5.46 -2.15 0.42
C VAL A 295 -6.26 -2.58 1.66
N GLN A 296 -6.92 -1.66 2.35
CA GLN A 296 -7.75 -1.99 3.51
C GLN A 296 -8.96 -2.85 3.12
N ILE A 297 -9.65 -2.51 2.03
CA ILE A 297 -10.77 -3.31 1.50
C ILE A 297 -10.29 -4.71 1.09
N SER A 298 -9.18 -4.81 0.36
CA SER A 298 -8.56 -6.07 -0.06
C SER A 298 -8.23 -6.97 1.14
N ASN A 299 -7.63 -6.42 2.18
CA ASN A 299 -7.30 -7.17 3.40
C ASN A 299 -8.54 -7.69 4.12
N ALA A 300 -9.63 -6.92 4.16
CA ALA A 300 -10.90 -7.33 4.76
C ALA A 300 -11.57 -8.50 4.01
N VAL A 301 -11.43 -8.54 2.69
CA VAL A 301 -12.09 -9.54 1.82
C VAL A 301 -11.24 -10.82 1.65
N ARG A 302 -9.91 -10.72 1.74
CA ARG A 302 -8.96 -11.83 1.48
C ARG A 302 -9.25 -13.10 2.30
N ALA A 303 -9.48 -12.96 3.60
CA ALA A 303 -9.81 -14.10 4.47
C ALA A 303 -11.12 -14.80 4.07
N SER A 304 -12.11 -14.01 3.66
CA SER A 304 -13.41 -14.53 3.18
C SER A 304 -13.26 -15.28 1.85
N ILE A 305 -12.41 -14.81 0.95
CA ILE A 305 -12.09 -15.49 -0.32
C ILE A 305 -11.42 -16.84 -0.05
N GLY A 306 -10.45 -16.89 0.87
CA GLY A 306 -9.77 -18.14 1.23
C GLY A 306 -10.76 -19.23 1.68
N ASN A 307 -11.66 -18.89 2.60
CA ASN A 307 -12.70 -19.82 3.06
C ASN A 307 -13.66 -20.25 1.92
N LEU A 308 -14.02 -19.31 1.03
CA LEU A 308 -14.89 -19.57 -0.10
C LEU A 308 -14.31 -20.60 -1.07
N LEU A 309 -13.00 -20.56 -1.30
CA LEU A 309 -12.33 -21.48 -2.23
C LEU A 309 -12.23 -22.90 -1.67
N VAL A 310 -12.18 -23.06 -0.36
CA VAL A 310 -12.15 -24.37 0.32
C VAL A 310 -13.55 -25.01 0.39
N ASP A 311 -14.58 -24.23 0.73
CA ASP A 311 -15.90 -24.77 1.09
C ASP A 311 -16.85 -24.96 -0.11
N ILE A 312 -16.64 -24.29 -1.24
CA ILE A 312 -17.69 -24.18 -2.28
C ILE A 312 -17.09 -24.38 -3.68
N GLY A 313 -17.53 -25.44 -4.37
CA GLY A 313 -17.11 -25.71 -5.75
C GLY A 313 -17.28 -24.53 -6.74
N GLY A 314 -16.52 -24.54 -7.82
CA GLY A 314 -16.20 -23.45 -8.74
C GLY A 314 -17.31 -22.46 -9.16
N LYS A 315 -18.58 -22.89 -9.30
CA LYS A 315 -19.66 -22.01 -9.80
C LYS A 315 -20.03 -20.89 -8.82
N LYS A 316 -20.08 -21.16 -7.51
CA LYS A 316 -20.37 -20.13 -6.49
C LYS A 316 -19.18 -19.20 -6.27
N SER A 317 -17.96 -19.70 -6.41
CA SER A 317 -16.73 -18.91 -6.32
C SER A 317 -16.67 -17.89 -7.46
N PHE A 318 -17.03 -18.27 -8.69
CA PHE A 318 -17.07 -17.36 -9.84
C PHE A 318 -18.11 -16.24 -9.68
N THR A 319 -19.33 -16.57 -9.21
CA THR A 319 -20.36 -15.55 -8.94
C THR A 319 -19.91 -14.54 -7.88
N THR A 320 -19.21 -15.01 -6.83
CA THR A 320 -18.66 -14.12 -5.80
C THR A 320 -17.53 -13.28 -6.37
N PHE A 321 -16.67 -13.85 -7.22
CA PHE A 321 -15.65 -13.11 -7.94
C PHE A 321 -16.25 -11.96 -8.76
N LEU A 322 -17.31 -12.22 -9.57
CA LEU A 322 -17.95 -11.19 -10.39
C LEU A 322 -18.54 -10.06 -9.52
N ARG A 323 -19.18 -10.39 -8.40
CA ARG A 323 -19.70 -9.39 -7.45
C ARG A 323 -18.59 -8.52 -6.86
N LEU A 324 -17.50 -9.14 -6.39
CA LEU A 324 -16.36 -8.40 -5.84
C LEU A 324 -15.68 -7.56 -6.92
N GLN A 325 -15.53 -8.09 -8.13
CA GLN A 325 -14.96 -7.37 -9.26
C GLN A 325 -15.85 -6.18 -9.66
N PHE A 326 -17.17 -6.34 -9.68
CA PHE A 326 -18.09 -5.22 -9.93
C PHE A 326 -17.94 -4.11 -8.87
N ALA A 327 -17.94 -4.45 -7.58
CA ALA A 327 -17.74 -3.46 -6.51
C ALA A 327 -16.39 -2.76 -6.62
N ASN A 328 -15.32 -3.52 -6.89
CA ASN A 328 -13.99 -2.97 -7.09
C ASN A 328 -13.93 -2.05 -8.32
N GLN A 329 -14.60 -2.43 -9.42
CA GLN A 329 -14.68 -1.63 -10.65
C GLN A 329 -15.38 -0.28 -10.40
N VAL A 330 -16.53 -0.29 -9.71
CA VAL A 330 -17.26 0.93 -9.35
C VAL A 330 -16.38 1.85 -8.52
N LEU A 331 -15.73 1.32 -7.47
CA LEU A 331 -14.82 2.09 -6.63
C LEU A 331 -13.61 2.61 -7.41
N SER A 332 -13.03 1.81 -8.32
CA SER A 332 -11.89 2.21 -9.15
C SER A 332 -12.25 3.34 -10.09
N ILE A 333 -13.40 3.24 -10.80
CA ILE A 333 -13.85 4.30 -11.72
C ILE A 333 -14.07 5.62 -10.97
N ILE A 334 -14.77 5.59 -9.83
CA ILE A 334 -15.01 6.78 -9.01
C ILE A 334 -13.68 7.36 -8.52
N SER A 335 -12.81 6.53 -7.95
CA SER A 335 -11.53 7.00 -7.39
C SER A 335 -10.62 7.62 -8.44
N VAL A 336 -10.54 7.00 -9.62
CA VAL A 336 -9.72 7.52 -10.73
C VAL A 336 -10.37 8.77 -11.35
N SER A 337 -11.70 8.82 -11.44
CA SER A 337 -12.42 10.02 -11.88
C SER A 337 -12.17 11.20 -10.95
N VAL A 338 -12.28 10.99 -9.63
CA VAL A 338 -11.94 12.02 -8.63
C VAL A 338 -10.48 12.42 -8.73
N PHE A 339 -9.57 11.45 -8.86
CA PHE A 339 -8.13 11.73 -9.02
C PHE A 339 -7.85 12.56 -10.27
N PHE A 340 -8.39 12.17 -11.43
CA PHE A 340 -8.14 12.87 -12.70
C PHE A 340 -8.77 14.25 -12.75
N VAL A 341 -10.05 14.36 -12.37
CA VAL A 341 -10.85 15.58 -12.52
C VAL A 341 -10.52 16.61 -11.42
N ALA A 342 -10.46 16.16 -10.16
CA ALA A 342 -10.35 17.07 -9.02
C ALA A 342 -8.91 17.33 -8.57
N SER A 343 -7.90 16.56 -9.03
CA SER A 343 -6.51 16.74 -8.56
C SER A 343 -5.94 18.11 -8.92
N ARG A 344 -6.28 18.67 -10.10
CA ARG A 344 -5.85 20.02 -10.45
C ARG A 344 -6.38 21.04 -9.45
N SER A 345 -7.68 21.06 -9.19
CA SER A 345 -8.33 22.00 -8.27
C SER A 345 -7.84 21.80 -6.84
N LEU A 346 -7.60 20.53 -6.43
CA LEU A 346 -7.03 20.21 -5.14
C LEU A 346 -5.59 20.76 -5.00
N VAL A 347 -4.71 20.50 -5.95
CA VAL A 347 -3.32 20.98 -5.92
C VAL A 347 -3.27 22.50 -6.00
N CYS A 348 -4.10 23.10 -6.82
CA CYS A 348 -4.21 24.55 -6.96
C CYS A 348 -4.62 25.22 -5.63
N MET A 349 -5.64 24.69 -4.96
CA MET A 349 -6.11 25.17 -3.66
C MET A 349 -5.10 24.91 -2.55
N TRP A 350 -4.45 23.74 -2.58
CA TRP A 350 -3.55 23.29 -1.53
C TRP A 350 -2.17 23.94 -1.58
N LEU A 351 -1.56 24.00 -2.77
CA LEU A 351 -0.17 24.45 -2.97
C LEU A 351 -0.06 25.69 -3.89
N GLY A 352 -1.00 25.91 -4.78
CA GLY A 352 -0.99 26.94 -5.79
C GLY A 352 -0.78 26.43 -7.21
N GLU A 353 -1.09 27.25 -8.21
CA GLU A 353 -1.13 26.88 -9.62
C GLU A 353 0.22 26.40 -10.18
N LYS A 354 1.32 26.98 -9.71
CA LYS A 354 2.70 26.61 -10.12
C LYS A 354 3.10 25.16 -9.81
N PHE A 355 2.32 24.45 -9.01
CA PHE A 355 2.56 23.05 -8.64
C PHE A 355 1.67 22.07 -9.41
N VAL A 356 0.84 22.58 -10.32
CA VAL A 356 -0.04 21.75 -11.12
C VAL A 356 0.75 21.08 -12.25
N LEU A 357 0.59 19.75 -12.37
CA LEU A 357 1.15 18.99 -13.49
C LEU A 357 0.34 19.20 -14.77
N ASP A 358 1.01 19.00 -15.90
CA ASP A 358 0.35 18.95 -17.20
C ASP A 358 -0.75 17.88 -17.25
N VAL A 359 -1.82 18.17 -18.00
CA VAL A 359 -3.00 17.29 -18.09
C VAL A 359 -2.65 15.90 -18.64
N TRP A 360 -1.70 15.81 -19.58
CA TRP A 360 -1.28 14.55 -20.16
C TRP A 360 -0.55 13.66 -19.14
N ALA A 361 0.25 14.29 -18.27
CA ALA A 361 0.91 13.58 -17.18
C ALA A 361 -0.12 13.05 -16.17
N VAL A 362 -1.12 13.85 -15.79
CA VAL A 362 -2.18 13.42 -14.89
C VAL A 362 -3.05 12.34 -15.53
N MET A 363 -3.30 12.40 -16.84
CA MET A 363 -4.04 11.39 -17.58
C MET A 363 -3.29 10.05 -17.61
N ALA A 364 -1.99 10.05 -17.92
CA ALA A 364 -1.15 8.86 -17.92
C ALA A 364 -1.05 8.24 -16.52
N LEU A 365 -0.89 9.08 -15.49
CA LEU A 365 -0.87 8.66 -14.09
C LEU A 365 -2.22 8.06 -13.66
N SER A 366 -3.34 8.63 -14.12
CA SER A 366 -4.70 8.12 -13.87
C SER A 366 -4.93 6.76 -14.53
N LEU A 367 -4.40 6.56 -15.74
CA LEU A 367 -4.46 5.26 -16.43
C LEU A 367 -3.67 4.19 -15.66
N SER A 368 -2.45 4.50 -15.24
CA SER A 368 -1.63 3.60 -14.41
C SER A 368 -2.34 3.28 -13.08
N LEU A 369 -2.94 4.28 -12.43
CA LEU A 369 -3.73 4.09 -11.22
C LEU A 369 -4.94 3.18 -11.47
N TYR A 370 -5.70 3.38 -12.54
CA TYR A 370 -6.85 2.56 -12.91
C TYR A 370 -6.47 1.08 -13.04
N ILE A 371 -5.41 0.79 -13.82
CA ILE A 371 -4.91 -0.57 -14.00
C ILE A 371 -4.50 -1.19 -12.66
N THR A 372 -3.82 -0.42 -11.81
CA THR A 372 -3.39 -0.88 -10.48
C THR A 372 -4.57 -1.21 -9.57
N LEU A 373 -5.61 -0.39 -9.54
CA LEU A 373 -6.78 -0.61 -8.67
C LEU A 373 -7.64 -1.78 -9.15
N THR A 374 -7.87 -1.90 -10.46
CA THR A 374 -8.74 -2.94 -11.03
C THR A 374 -8.17 -4.35 -10.89
N ARG A 375 -6.85 -4.52 -10.78
CA ARG A 375 -6.20 -5.82 -10.61
C ARG A 375 -6.29 -6.41 -9.20
N SER A 376 -6.71 -5.63 -8.19
CA SER A 376 -6.68 -6.04 -6.78
C SER A 376 -7.49 -7.30 -6.48
N VAL A 377 -8.69 -7.45 -7.05
CA VAL A 377 -9.54 -8.63 -6.86
C VAL A 377 -8.92 -9.88 -7.48
N PHE A 378 -8.36 -9.77 -8.69
CA PHE A 378 -7.64 -10.88 -9.33
C PHE A 378 -6.46 -11.34 -8.47
N GLY A 379 -5.67 -10.40 -7.95
CA GLY A 379 -4.57 -10.67 -7.03
C GLY A 379 -5.03 -11.40 -5.76
N ASN A 380 -6.12 -10.95 -5.15
CA ASN A 380 -6.66 -11.58 -3.94
C ASN A 380 -7.11 -13.04 -4.18
N PHE A 381 -7.76 -13.33 -5.31
CA PHE A 381 -8.14 -14.71 -5.65
C PHE A 381 -6.92 -15.59 -5.97
N LYS A 382 -5.93 -15.05 -6.68
CA LYS A 382 -4.68 -15.74 -6.99
C LYS A 382 -3.91 -16.09 -5.72
N GLU A 383 -3.75 -15.13 -4.80
CA GLU A 383 -3.09 -15.34 -3.51
C GLU A 383 -3.85 -16.33 -2.62
N ALA A 384 -5.19 -16.23 -2.56
CA ALA A 384 -6.02 -17.14 -1.78
C ALA A 384 -5.99 -18.57 -2.33
N ALA A 385 -5.80 -18.74 -3.64
CA ALA A 385 -5.62 -20.03 -4.30
C ALA A 385 -4.19 -20.58 -4.17
N GLY A 386 -3.24 -19.82 -3.58
CA GLY A 386 -1.85 -20.26 -3.43
C GLY A 386 -1.03 -20.25 -4.73
N ILE A 387 -1.48 -19.54 -5.77
CA ILE A 387 -0.81 -19.47 -7.08
C ILE A 387 0.36 -18.46 -6.98
N PHE A 388 1.50 -18.93 -6.49
CA PHE A 388 2.71 -18.12 -6.37
C PHE A 388 3.85 -18.68 -7.24
N TYR A 389 4.03 -19.99 -7.23
CA TYR A 389 5.14 -20.62 -7.91
C TYR A 389 4.97 -20.60 -9.44
N GLU A 390 3.76 -20.85 -9.91
CA GLU A 390 3.40 -20.88 -11.33
C GLU A 390 3.56 -19.51 -11.99
N ASP A 391 3.37 -18.45 -11.22
CA ASP A 391 3.38 -17.06 -11.67
C ASP A 391 4.65 -16.27 -11.29
N ARG A 392 5.66 -16.94 -10.72
CA ARG A 392 6.84 -16.29 -10.12
C ARG A 392 7.66 -15.41 -11.06
N LEU A 393 7.64 -15.70 -12.36
CA LEU A 393 8.40 -14.94 -13.36
C LEU A 393 7.65 -13.70 -13.87
N VAL A 394 6.33 -13.65 -13.74
CA VAL A 394 5.53 -12.53 -14.26
C VAL A 394 5.91 -11.19 -13.65
N PRO A 395 6.10 -11.04 -12.33
CA PRO A 395 6.57 -9.77 -11.75
C PRO A 395 7.96 -9.34 -12.23
N VAL A 396 8.85 -10.31 -12.56
CA VAL A 396 10.18 -10.01 -13.12
C VAL A 396 10.05 -9.46 -14.53
N VAL A 397 9.23 -10.10 -15.38
CA VAL A 397 8.95 -9.63 -16.74
C VAL A 397 8.23 -8.28 -16.71
N GLU A 398 7.24 -8.09 -15.81
CA GLU A 398 6.58 -6.80 -15.58
C GLU A 398 7.60 -5.70 -15.27
N SER A 399 8.56 -5.97 -14.38
CA SER A 399 9.59 -4.99 -13.99
C SER A 399 10.56 -4.66 -15.13
N LEU A 400 10.95 -5.64 -15.94
CA LEU A 400 11.81 -5.39 -17.09
C LEU A 400 11.10 -4.54 -18.15
N ILE A 401 9.84 -4.89 -18.47
CA ILE A 401 9.03 -4.09 -19.41
C ILE A 401 8.84 -2.67 -18.84
N ASN A 402 8.60 -2.51 -17.54
CA ASN A 402 8.46 -1.21 -16.91
C ASN A 402 9.69 -0.33 -17.13
N ILE A 403 10.87 -0.84 -16.78
CA ILE A 403 12.13 -0.09 -16.95
C ILE A 403 12.33 0.30 -18.42
N VAL A 404 12.23 -0.66 -19.34
CA VAL A 404 12.50 -0.42 -20.77
C VAL A 404 11.48 0.56 -21.35
N ALA A 405 10.18 0.36 -21.09
CA ALA A 405 9.13 1.21 -21.62
C ALA A 405 9.19 2.63 -21.02
N SER A 406 9.39 2.74 -19.70
CA SER A 406 9.51 4.05 -19.04
C SER A 406 10.73 4.82 -19.51
N LEU A 407 11.90 4.17 -19.66
CA LEU A 407 13.11 4.80 -20.21
C LEU A 407 12.93 5.21 -21.67
N ALA A 408 12.34 4.37 -22.51
CA ALA A 408 12.11 4.72 -23.90
C ALA A 408 11.12 5.89 -24.04
N LEU A 409 10.01 5.85 -23.31
CA LEU A 409 8.94 6.85 -23.43
C LEU A 409 9.28 8.17 -22.75
N VAL A 410 10.10 8.21 -21.69
CA VAL A 410 10.47 9.48 -21.03
C VAL A 410 11.22 10.41 -21.95
N TYR A 411 12.08 9.89 -22.83
CA TYR A 411 12.82 10.70 -23.80
C TYR A 411 11.97 11.17 -24.98
N VAL A 412 10.83 10.52 -25.26
CA VAL A 412 9.93 10.88 -26.38
C VAL A 412 8.85 11.84 -25.93
N ILE A 413 8.20 11.57 -24.80
CA ILE A 413 7.01 12.32 -24.35
C ILE A 413 7.14 12.84 -22.90
N GLY A 414 8.33 12.78 -22.30
CA GLY A 414 8.58 13.32 -20.97
C GLY A 414 7.87 12.55 -19.84
N LEU A 415 7.37 13.29 -18.86
CA LEU A 415 6.75 12.72 -17.65
C LEU A 415 5.58 11.75 -17.92
N PRO A 416 4.65 12.02 -18.85
CA PRO A 416 3.62 11.06 -19.24
C PRO A 416 4.19 9.68 -19.63
N GLY A 417 5.38 9.67 -20.27
CA GLY A 417 6.03 8.45 -20.73
C GLY A 417 6.39 7.49 -19.60
N VAL A 418 6.81 7.98 -18.45
CA VAL A 418 7.11 7.13 -17.29
C VAL A 418 5.85 6.40 -16.82
N PHE A 419 4.73 7.10 -16.70
CA PHE A 419 3.48 6.52 -16.23
C PHE A 419 2.84 5.59 -17.26
N LEU A 420 2.99 5.89 -18.56
CA LEU A 420 2.56 4.98 -19.62
C LEU A 420 3.42 3.72 -19.65
N GLY A 421 4.73 3.81 -19.38
CA GLY A 421 5.59 2.64 -19.22
C GLY A 421 5.10 1.71 -18.11
N THR A 422 4.71 2.28 -16.97
CA THR A 422 4.11 1.54 -15.85
C THR A 422 2.74 0.95 -16.23
N ALA A 423 1.92 1.66 -16.99
CA ALA A 423 0.65 1.15 -17.50
C ALA A 423 0.86 -0.03 -18.47
N ILE A 424 1.79 0.10 -19.42
CA ILE A 424 2.13 -0.95 -20.40
C ILE A 424 2.67 -2.20 -19.70
N SER A 425 3.61 -2.05 -18.77
CA SER A 425 4.16 -3.19 -18.04
C SER A 425 3.09 -3.95 -17.24
N SER A 426 2.19 -3.23 -16.61
CA SER A 426 1.09 -3.83 -15.84
C SER A 426 0.06 -4.58 -16.71
N MET A 427 0.02 -4.31 -18.01
CA MET A 427 -0.82 -5.06 -18.95
C MET A 427 -0.43 -6.54 -19.07
N ILE A 428 0.82 -6.93 -18.77
CA ILE A 428 1.23 -8.33 -18.80
C ILE A 428 0.41 -9.21 -17.84
N LEU A 429 0.00 -8.64 -16.70
CA LEU A 429 -0.88 -9.34 -15.76
C LEU A 429 -2.25 -9.59 -16.37
N HIS A 430 -2.82 -8.60 -17.06
CA HIS A 430 -4.11 -8.71 -17.73
C HIS A 430 -4.06 -9.56 -18.99
N CYS A 431 -2.96 -9.53 -19.73
CA CYS A 431 -2.82 -10.31 -20.98
C CYS A 431 -2.44 -11.77 -20.75
N TYR A 432 -1.72 -12.09 -19.66
CA TYR A 432 -1.19 -13.42 -19.43
C TYR A 432 -1.61 -14.03 -18.09
N SER A 433 -1.26 -13.38 -16.96
CA SER A 433 -1.37 -13.99 -15.64
C SER A 433 -2.83 -14.26 -15.25
N TYR A 434 -3.68 -13.24 -15.27
CA TYR A 434 -5.07 -13.37 -14.83
C TYR A 434 -5.94 -14.26 -15.72
N PRO A 435 -5.88 -14.14 -17.06
CA PRO A 435 -6.64 -15.07 -17.90
C PRO A 435 -6.18 -16.52 -17.74
N LYS A 436 -4.87 -16.77 -17.62
CA LYS A 436 -4.33 -18.11 -17.50
C LYS A 436 -4.60 -18.75 -16.15
N PHE A 437 -4.25 -18.05 -15.07
CA PHE A 437 -4.25 -18.64 -13.74
C PHE A 437 -5.58 -18.44 -13.00
N VAL A 438 -6.26 -17.31 -13.20
CA VAL A 438 -7.52 -17.04 -12.51
C VAL A 438 -8.71 -17.50 -13.34
N PHE A 439 -8.89 -16.99 -14.57
CA PHE A 439 -10.08 -17.34 -15.36
C PHE A 439 -10.07 -18.80 -15.82
N LYS A 440 -9.01 -19.24 -16.48
CA LYS A 440 -8.92 -20.63 -16.95
C LYS A 440 -8.57 -21.59 -15.83
N GLY A 441 -7.58 -21.27 -15.00
CA GLY A 441 -7.06 -22.17 -13.98
C GLY A 441 -8.03 -22.36 -12.79
N LEU A 442 -8.58 -21.26 -12.25
CA LEU A 442 -9.41 -21.33 -11.07
C LEU A 442 -10.92 -21.48 -11.37
N PHE A 443 -11.41 -20.77 -12.39
CA PHE A 443 -12.84 -20.74 -12.71
C PHE A 443 -13.23 -21.59 -13.94
N HIS A 444 -12.27 -22.18 -14.65
CA HIS A 444 -12.49 -22.94 -15.89
C HIS A 444 -13.27 -22.16 -16.96
N LYS A 445 -13.01 -20.84 -17.04
CA LYS A 445 -13.61 -19.91 -17.99
C LYS A 445 -12.71 -19.63 -19.17
N SER A 446 -13.29 -19.17 -20.30
CA SER A 446 -12.54 -18.93 -21.53
C SER A 446 -11.79 -17.59 -21.50
N TYR A 447 -10.68 -17.51 -22.28
CA TYR A 447 -9.98 -16.26 -22.52
C TYR A 447 -10.87 -15.19 -23.18
N LYS A 448 -11.82 -15.61 -24.03
CA LYS A 448 -12.76 -14.69 -24.68
C LYS A 448 -13.69 -14.03 -23.68
N GLU A 449 -14.26 -14.80 -22.72
CA GLU A 449 -15.08 -14.24 -21.65
C GLU A 449 -14.30 -13.21 -20.82
N TYR A 450 -13.04 -13.51 -20.50
CA TYR A 450 -12.17 -12.58 -19.79
C TYR A 450 -11.94 -11.29 -20.60
N ALA A 451 -11.53 -11.40 -21.87
CA ALA A 451 -11.22 -10.27 -22.72
C ALA A 451 -12.43 -9.33 -22.90
N ILE A 452 -13.61 -9.90 -23.13
CA ILE A 452 -14.86 -9.14 -23.25
C ILE A 452 -15.16 -8.41 -21.94
N HIS A 453 -15.03 -9.08 -20.79
CA HIS A 453 -15.27 -8.48 -19.48
C HIS A 453 -14.35 -7.29 -19.21
N ILE A 454 -13.04 -7.45 -19.46
CA ILE A 454 -12.07 -6.36 -19.28
C ILE A 454 -12.32 -5.21 -20.27
N LEU A 455 -12.59 -5.50 -21.53
CA LEU A 455 -12.83 -4.49 -22.56
C LEU A 455 -14.06 -3.61 -22.23
N ILE A 456 -15.19 -4.23 -21.87
CA ILE A 456 -16.41 -3.51 -21.48
C ILE A 456 -16.15 -2.61 -20.28
N ASN A 457 -15.49 -3.15 -19.23
CA ASN A 457 -15.21 -2.38 -18.02
C ASN A 457 -14.24 -1.22 -18.27
N THR A 458 -13.24 -1.41 -19.13
CA THR A 458 -12.27 -0.36 -19.49
C THR A 458 -12.92 0.71 -20.36
N ALA A 459 -13.76 0.33 -21.34
CA ALA A 459 -14.51 1.27 -22.16
C ALA A 459 -15.48 2.11 -21.31
N LEU A 460 -16.17 1.46 -20.35
CA LEU A 460 -17.05 2.14 -19.41
C LEU A 460 -16.28 3.15 -18.55
N ALA A 461 -15.12 2.75 -18.02
CA ALA A 461 -14.26 3.63 -17.24
C ALA A 461 -13.81 4.84 -18.04
N PHE A 462 -13.33 4.60 -19.27
CA PHE A 462 -12.91 5.68 -20.18
C PHE A 462 -14.06 6.65 -20.46
N CYS A 463 -15.25 6.15 -20.82
CA CYS A 463 -16.43 6.96 -21.06
C CYS A 463 -16.81 7.78 -19.81
N ALA A 464 -16.88 7.16 -18.64
CA ALA A 464 -17.28 7.83 -17.41
C ALA A 464 -16.28 8.93 -17.00
N ILE A 465 -14.98 8.64 -17.05
CA ILE A 465 -13.92 9.59 -16.66
C ILE A 465 -13.86 10.75 -17.67
N SER A 466 -13.91 10.47 -18.98
CA SER A 466 -13.88 11.50 -20.03
C SER A 466 -15.10 12.42 -19.97
N THR A 467 -16.30 11.86 -19.76
CA THR A 467 -17.53 12.65 -19.58
C THR A 467 -17.44 13.53 -18.34
N SER A 468 -16.96 13.00 -17.22
CA SER A 468 -16.75 13.79 -15.99
C SER A 468 -15.77 14.93 -16.21
N PHE A 469 -14.69 14.70 -16.95
CA PHE A 469 -13.69 15.71 -17.27
C PHE A 469 -14.27 16.82 -18.13
N VAL A 470 -15.01 16.48 -19.20
CA VAL A 470 -15.64 17.46 -20.08
C VAL A 470 -16.64 18.33 -19.32
N ILE A 471 -17.52 17.73 -18.51
CA ILE A 471 -18.49 18.45 -17.70
C ILE A 471 -17.81 19.37 -16.68
N SER A 472 -16.76 18.88 -16.01
CA SER A 472 -16.00 19.68 -15.05
C SER A 472 -15.35 20.91 -15.70
N ARG A 473 -14.87 20.80 -16.94
CA ARG A 473 -14.26 21.91 -17.68
C ARG A 473 -15.26 22.88 -18.28
N ALA A 474 -16.53 22.52 -18.40
CA ALA A 474 -17.58 23.39 -18.92
C ALA A 474 -17.92 24.55 -17.96
N ILE A 475 -17.69 24.39 -16.65
CA ILE A 475 -17.96 25.42 -15.63
C ILE A 475 -16.69 25.67 -14.83
N VAL A 476 -16.21 26.93 -14.92
CA VAL A 476 -15.04 27.38 -14.14
C VAL A 476 -15.51 28.40 -13.10
N LEU A 477 -15.33 28.05 -11.83
CA LEU A 477 -15.71 28.88 -10.69
C LEU A 477 -14.50 29.68 -10.21
N SER A 478 -14.73 30.97 -9.85
CA SER A 478 -13.65 31.86 -9.37
C SER A 478 -13.08 31.42 -8.02
N ASN A 479 -13.89 30.80 -7.17
CA ASN A 479 -13.45 30.35 -5.84
C ASN A 479 -12.85 28.94 -5.94
N PRO A 480 -11.56 28.73 -5.57
CA PRO A 480 -10.90 27.43 -5.67
C PRO A 480 -11.56 26.31 -4.85
N LEU A 481 -12.15 26.64 -3.69
CA LEU A 481 -12.84 25.65 -2.85
C LEU A 481 -14.15 25.20 -3.51
N LEU A 482 -14.92 26.14 -4.07
CA LEU A 482 -16.15 25.81 -4.79
C LEU A 482 -15.84 25.00 -6.06
N GLN A 483 -14.76 25.35 -6.77
CA GLN A 483 -14.29 24.55 -7.92
C GLN A 483 -13.95 23.12 -7.51
N LEU A 484 -13.22 22.93 -6.39
CA LEU A 484 -12.88 21.59 -5.90
C LEU A 484 -14.12 20.77 -5.53
N ILE A 485 -15.11 21.41 -4.87
CA ILE A 485 -16.37 20.75 -4.51
C ILE A 485 -17.15 20.35 -5.78
N TYR A 486 -17.22 21.26 -6.76
CA TYR A 486 -17.89 21.01 -8.04
C TYR A 486 -17.21 19.87 -8.81
N ASP A 487 -15.89 19.92 -8.98
CA ASP A 487 -15.10 18.88 -9.65
C ASP A 487 -15.25 17.53 -8.96
N GLY A 488 -15.22 17.50 -7.62
CA GLY A 488 -15.45 16.28 -6.84
C GLY A 488 -16.87 15.73 -6.99
N ALA A 489 -17.88 16.59 -6.99
CA ALA A 489 -19.28 16.19 -7.20
C ALA A 489 -19.49 15.60 -8.60
N VAL A 490 -19.00 16.28 -9.64
CA VAL A 490 -19.05 15.80 -11.03
C VAL A 490 -18.34 14.45 -11.16
N ALA A 491 -17.13 14.33 -10.58
CA ALA A 491 -16.32 13.12 -10.62
C ALA A 491 -16.93 11.91 -9.89
N ILE A 492 -17.90 12.11 -9.03
CA ILE A 492 -18.63 11.05 -8.34
C ILE A 492 -19.98 10.77 -9.02
N ILE A 493 -20.78 11.83 -9.28
CA ILE A 493 -22.17 11.69 -9.74
C ILE A 493 -22.21 11.15 -11.18
N VAL A 494 -21.36 11.68 -12.07
CA VAL A 494 -21.38 11.29 -13.50
C VAL A 494 -21.00 9.82 -13.67
N PRO A 495 -19.90 9.30 -13.09
CA PRO A 495 -19.60 7.87 -13.15
C PRO A 495 -20.69 6.99 -12.55
N LEU A 496 -21.26 7.37 -11.40
CA LEU A 496 -22.35 6.61 -10.78
C LEU A 496 -23.56 6.55 -11.70
N PHE A 497 -23.92 7.63 -12.37
CA PHE A 497 -25.02 7.67 -13.31
C PHE A 497 -24.77 6.78 -14.54
N ILE A 498 -23.56 6.83 -15.13
CA ILE A 498 -23.19 6.01 -16.28
C ILE A 498 -23.16 4.52 -15.90
N ILE A 499 -22.59 4.17 -14.75
CA ILE A 499 -22.57 2.80 -14.23
C ILE A 499 -24.01 2.31 -13.99
N TRP A 500 -24.87 3.14 -13.42
CA TRP A 500 -26.29 2.80 -13.24
C TRP A 500 -26.98 2.53 -14.57
N LEU A 501 -26.78 3.36 -15.59
CA LEU A 501 -27.38 3.16 -16.92
C LEU A 501 -26.99 1.80 -17.52
N VAL A 502 -25.73 1.41 -17.40
CA VAL A 502 -25.19 0.17 -18.00
C VAL A 502 -25.57 -1.06 -17.16
N TYR A 503 -25.39 -0.98 -15.84
CA TYR A 503 -25.48 -2.16 -14.97
C TYR A 503 -26.79 -2.32 -14.22
N ARG A 504 -27.80 -1.41 -14.36
CA ARG A 504 -29.07 -1.45 -13.60
C ARG A 504 -29.84 -2.78 -13.69
N LYS A 505 -29.62 -3.56 -14.76
CA LYS A 505 -30.24 -4.87 -14.99
C LYS A 505 -29.32 -6.06 -14.67
N SER A 506 -28.05 -5.83 -14.30
CA SER A 506 -27.11 -6.91 -14.00
C SER A 506 -27.38 -7.55 -12.64
N ASP A 507 -27.04 -8.83 -12.51
CA ASP A 507 -27.18 -9.58 -11.27
C ASP A 507 -26.34 -8.99 -10.13
N GLU A 508 -25.15 -8.47 -10.45
CA GLU A 508 -24.25 -7.84 -9.49
C GLU A 508 -24.87 -6.55 -8.92
N TYR A 509 -25.39 -5.69 -9.77
CA TYR A 509 -26.05 -4.45 -9.34
C TYR A 509 -27.28 -4.74 -8.47
N ILE A 510 -28.15 -5.67 -8.91
CA ILE A 510 -29.36 -6.07 -8.17
C ILE A 510 -28.98 -6.64 -6.79
N TYR A 511 -27.90 -7.43 -6.71
CA TYR A 511 -27.38 -7.97 -5.46
C TYR A 511 -26.98 -6.85 -4.49
N PHE A 512 -26.16 -5.88 -4.95
CA PHE A 512 -25.70 -4.78 -4.11
C PHE A 512 -26.84 -3.83 -3.72
N LYS A 513 -27.79 -3.57 -4.61
CA LYS A 513 -29.00 -2.80 -4.30
C LYS A 513 -29.80 -3.44 -3.15
N LYS A 514 -30.03 -4.76 -3.22
CA LYS A 514 -30.73 -5.51 -2.14
C LYS A 514 -29.94 -5.48 -0.83
N LEU A 515 -28.60 -5.63 -0.90
CA LEU A 515 -27.73 -5.59 0.27
C LEU A 515 -27.78 -4.21 0.95
N PHE A 516 -27.66 -3.14 0.19
CA PHE A 516 -27.72 -1.76 0.68
C PHE A 516 -29.07 -1.43 1.32
N THR A 517 -30.18 -1.81 0.67
CA THR A 517 -31.53 -1.64 1.23
C THR A 517 -31.70 -2.39 2.56
N LYS A 518 -31.14 -3.60 2.66
CA LYS A 518 -31.18 -4.38 3.91
C LYS A 518 -30.39 -3.73 5.04
N ILE A 519 -29.23 -3.15 4.72
CA ILE A 519 -28.39 -2.42 5.70
C ILE A 519 -29.12 -1.16 6.18
N LEU A 520 -29.66 -0.36 5.25
CA LEU A 520 -30.42 0.85 5.59
C LEU A 520 -31.62 0.53 6.49
N ARG A 521 -32.40 -0.50 6.18
CA ARG A 521 -33.53 -0.92 7.02
C ARG A 521 -33.10 -1.34 8.43
N LYS A 522 -31.92 -1.97 8.57
CA LYS A 522 -31.38 -2.32 9.89
C LYS A 522 -30.93 -1.10 10.69
N LEU A 523 -30.33 -0.10 10.02
CA LEU A 523 -29.91 1.14 10.67
C LEU A 523 -31.11 1.95 11.14
N VAL A 524 -32.13 2.10 10.30
CA VAL A 524 -33.38 2.80 10.66
C VAL A 524 -34.11 2.10 11.84
N LYS A 525 -34.19 0.75 11.84
CA LYS A 525 -34.80 -0.01 12.96
C LYS A 525 -33.99 0.03 14.27
N ARG A 526 -32.74 0.49 14.25
CA ARG A 526 -31.89 0.59 15.44
C ARG A 526 -31.95 1.99 16.08
N HIS A 527 -32.49 2.97 15.35
CA HIS A 527 -32.70 4.35 15.78
C HIS A 527 -34.18 4.71 15.98
N ALA A 528 -35.12 3.82 15.61
CA ALA A 528 -36.51 3.84 15.99
C ALA A 528 -36.75 2.84 17.16
#